data_c9368f6b643cba3444e11468263a66bc
#
_entry.id   c9368f6b643cba3444e11468263a66bc
#
_cell.length_a   1.000
_cell.length_b   1.000
_cell.length_c   1.000
_cell.angle_alpha   90.00
_cell.angle_beta   90.00
_cell.angle_gamma   90.00
#
_symmetry.space_group_name_H-M   'P 1'
#
loop_
_entity.id
_entity.type
_entity.pdbx_description
1 polymer ?
#
loop_
_entity_poly.entity_id
_entity_poly.type
_entity_poly.pdbx_seq_one_letter_code
_entity_poly.pdbx_strand_id
1 'polypeptide(L)'
;MKKLLAGLFLLGSVLAFAAGEKRVPIEKMELNQQTSMVYLQGQQTPFTGTVEKKYASGKLEATMEFKNGKLDGKTLVYNETGKMISEESYVNGALDGVSKSFYANGSVEFETTFKNNVKEGVEKHYSPSGRVETEVLFKNNIANGIAKQYNQEGKLEYETMIVNGKREGLSKKYYPSGKLLSEVNFKNDKEEGMMKSYYESGKLQGEIPYKNGQVEGVVKAYDENGKLIEQATFKNGKEVK
;
A
#
# COMPACT_ATOMS: atom_id res chain seq x y z
N MET A 1 -70.54 -37.15 -3.54
CA MET A 1 -70.17 -36.28 -4.65
C MET A 1 -69.64 -34.96 -4.07
N LYS A 2 -68.35 -34.86 -3.84
CA LYS A 2 -67.67 -33.64 -3.44
C LYS A 2 -66.40 -33.52 -4.29
N LYS A 3 -66.40 -32.54 -5.19
CA LYS A 3 -65.24 -32.21 -6.03
C LYS A 3 -64.20 -31.48 -5.16
N LEU A 4 -63.03 -32.06 -5.06
CA LEU A 4 -61.81 -31.42 -4.51
C LEU A 4 -61.20 -30.57 -5.60
N LEU A 5 -61.18 -29.24 -5.41
CA LEU A 5 -60.35 -28.35 -6.17
C LEU A 5 -58.94 -28.35 -5.58
N ALA A 6 -58.01 -28.92 -6.28
CA ALA A 6 -56.59 -28.75 -5.98
C ALA A 6 -56.12 -27.41 -6.54
N GLY A 7 -55.83 -26.49 -5.64
CA GLY A 7 -55.21 -25.21 -5.98
C GLY A 7 -53.71 -25.45 -6.29
N LEU A 8 -53.34 -25.26 -7.54
CA LEU A 8 -51.98 -25.27 -8.01
C LEU A 8 -51.30 -23.96 -7.58
N PHE A 9 -50.52 -23.98 -6.49
CA PHE A 9 -49.59 -22.89 -6.18
C PHE A 9 -48.44 -22.97 -7.16
N LEU A 10 -48.47 -22.18 -8.19
CA LEU A 10 -47.34 -21.83 -9.01
C LEU A 10 -46.42 -20.98 -8.13
N LEU A 11 -45.45 -21.61 -7.48
CA LEU A 11 -44.23 -20.96 -7.02
C LEU A 11 -43.49 -20.45 -8.27
N GLY A 12 -43.79 -19.22 -8.66
CA GLY A 12 -42.93 -18.49 -9.57
C GLY A 12 -41.57 -18.31 -8.91
N SER A 13 -40.65 -19.23 -9.19
CA SER A 13 -39.23 -18.94 -9.04
C SER A 13 -38.93 -17.76 -9.95
N VAL A 14 -38.87 -16.56 -9.37
CA VAL A 14 -38.21 -15.44 -10.00
C VAL A 14 -36.74 -15.88 -10.06
N LEU A 15 -36.39 -16.55 -11.16
CA LEU A 15 -35.03 -16.56 -11.64
C LEU A 15 -34.68 -15.07 -11.84
N ALA A 16 -34.03 -14.47 -10.84
CA ALA A 16 -33.29 -13.27 -11.06
C ALA A 16 -32.20 -13.65 -12.06
N PHE A 17 -32.53 -13.54 -13.36
CA PHE A 17 -31.51 -13.37 -14.37
C PHE A 17 -30.69 -12.19 -13.85
N ALA A 18 -29.42 -12.44 -13.54
CA ALA A 18 -28.45 -11.37 -13.43
C ALA A 18 -28.63 -10.55 -14.68
N ALA A 19 -29.26 -9.37 -14.56
CA ALA A 19 -29.45 -8.44 -15.65
C ALA A 19 -28.05 -8.21 -16.20
N GLY A 20 -27.82 -8.58 -17.49
CA GLY A 20 -26.54 -8.46 -18.12
C GLY A 20 -25.99 -7.07 -17.84
N GLU A 21 -24.84 -6.99 -17.23
CA GLU A 21 -24.22 -5.78 -16.74
C GLU A 21 -24.25 -4.73 -17.86
N LYS A 22 -24.96 -3.63 -17.65
CA LYS A 22 -25.18 -2.61 -18.68
C LYS A 22 -23.85 -1.90 -18.92
N ARG A 23 -23.20 -2.21 -20.03
CA ARG A 23 -21.95 -1.58 -20.47
C ARG A 23 -22.25 -0.46 -21.45
N VAL A 24 -21.75 0.72 -21.17
CA VAL A 24 -22.04 1.92 -21.95
C VAL A 24 -20.75 2.68 -22.25
N PRO A 25 -20.56 3.13 -23.53
CA PRO A 25 -19.42 3.99 -23.86
C PRO A 25 -19.49 5.33 -23.10
N ILE A 26 -18.32 5.85 -22.72
CA ILE A 26 -18.21 7.10 -21.93
C ILE A 26 -18.80 8.30 -22.67
N GLU A 27 -18.79 8.30 -24.02
CA GLU A 27 -19.32 9.37 -24.87
C GLU A 27 -20.85 9.51 -24.74
N LYS A 28 -21.54 8.50 -24.20
CA LYS A 28 -22.98 8.53 -23.90
C LYS A 28 -23.31 8.99 -22.49
N MET A 29 -22.30 9.34 -21.71
CA MET A 29 -22.48 9.75 -20.33
C MET A 29 -22.52 11.28 -20.20
N GLU A 30 -23.26 11.76 -19.23
CA GLU A 30 -23.40 13.17 -18.89
C GLU A 30 -23.16 13.35 -17.38
N LEU A 31 -22.28 14.28 -17.02
CA LEU A 31 -21.99 14.65 -15.63
C LEU A 31 -22.83 15.87 -15.24
N ASN A 32 -23.70 15.70 -14.26
CA ASN A 32 -24.35 16.82 -13.62
C ASN A 32 -23.39 17.49 -12.62
N GLN A 33 -22.95 18.70 -12.95
CA GLN A 33 -21.95 19.42 -12.15
C GLN A 33 -22.46 19.85 -10.76
N GLN A 34 -23.77 20.01 -10.58
CA GLN A 34 -24.36 20.40 -9.29
C GLN A 34 -24.41 19.24 -8.30
N THR A 35 -24.75 18.05 -8.79
CA THR A 35 -24.86 16.83 -7.96
C THR A 35 -23.61 15.96 -7.98
N SER A 36 -22.68 16.21 -8.92
CA SER A 36 -21.53 15.34 -9.22
C SER A 36 -21.92 13.89 -9.54
N MET A 37 -23.16 13.71 -10.06
CA MET A 37 -23.65 12.39 -10.47
C MET A 37 -23.58 12.23 -11.99
N VAL A 38 -23.38 11.00 -12.44
CA VAL A 38 -23.30 10.62 -13.85
C VAL A 38 -24.64 10.05 -14.29
N TYR A 39 -25.08 10.47 -15.47
CA TYR A 39 -26.33 10.06 -16.13
C TYR A 39 -26.03 9.53 -17.52
N LEU A 40 -26.90 8.66 -18.03
CA LEU A 40 -26.92 8.39 -19.45
C LEU A 40 -27.60 9.58 -20.16
N GLN A 41 -27.03 10.05 -21.26
CA GLN A 41 -27.55 11.19 -22.04
C GLN A 41 -29.07 11.07 -22.30
N GLY A 42 -29.80 12.14 -21.99
CA GLY A 42 -31.25 12.20 -22.12
C GLY A 42 -32.04 11.46 -21.05
N GLN A 43 -31.38 10.86 -20.03
CA GLN A 43 -32.09 10.25 -18.89
C GLN A 43 -31.98 11.12 -17.63
N GLN A 44 -33.03 11.06 -16.81
CA GLN A 44 -33.11 11.81 -15.54
C GLN A 44 -32.74 10.96 -14.32
N THR A 45 -32.61 9.65 -14.49
CA THR A 45 -32.19 8.74 -13.41
C THR A 45 -30.68 8.58 -13.41
N PRO A 46 -30.01 8.70 -12.25
CA PRO A 46 -28.58 8.46 -12.14
C PRO A 46 -28.19 7.07 -12.65
N PHE A 47 -27.07 6.98 -13.36
CA PHE A 47 -26.63 5.77 -14.01
C PHE A 47 -26.18 4.69 -13.02
N THR A 48 -26.56 3.44 -13.30
CA THR A 48 -26.01 2.23 -12.65
C THR A 48 -25.58 1.26 -13.74
N GLY A 49 -24.33 0.78 -13.65
CA GLY A 49 -23.72 -0.13 -14.62
C GLY A 49 -22.24 0.18 -14.83
N THR A 50 -21.65 -0.37 -15.87
CA THR A 50 -20.24 -0.19 -16.23
C THR A 50 -20.11 0.80 -17.38
N VAL A 51 -19.24 1.79 -17.24
CA VAL A 51 -18.85 2.72 -18.29
C VAL A 51 -17.51 2.24 -18.88
N GLU A 52 -17.43 2.20 -20.20
CA GLU A 52 -16.20 1.89 -20.95
C GLU A 52 -15.64 3.14 -21.61
N LYS A 53 -14.34 3.37 -21.44
CA LYS A 53 -13.57 4.35 -22.20
C LYS A 53 -12.61 3.62 -23.13
N LYS A 54 -12.48 4.11 -24.37
CA LYS A 54 -11.58 3.53 -25.37
C LYS A 54 -10.58 4.57 -25.85
N TYR A 55 -9.39 4.11 -26.19
CA TYR A 55 -8.42 4.88 -26.93
C TYR A 55 -8.92 5.20 -28.35
N ALA A 56 -8.29 6.17 -29.02
CA ALA A 56 -8.57 6.47 -30.42
C ALA A 56 -8.37 5.25 -31.34
N SER A 57 -7.52 4.30 -30.95
CA SER A 57 -7.32 3.01 -31.62
C SER A 57 -8.49 2.02 -31.48
N GLY A 58 -9.53 2.36 -30.69
CA GLY A 58 -10.66 1.49 -30.37
C GLY A 58 -10.40 0.47 -29.25
N LYS A 59 -9.17 0.37 -28.76
CA LYS A 59 -8.84 -0.52 -27.62
C LYS A 59 -9.37 0.03 -26.31
N LEU A 60 -9.69 -0.87 -25.38
CA LEU A 60 -10.16 -0.51 -24.06
C LEU A 60 -9.08 0.27 -23.30
N GLU A 61 -9.41 1.46 -22.80
CA GLU A 61 -8.58 2.29 -21.94
C GLU A 61 -8.99 2.13 -20.47
N ALA A 62 -10.31 2.15 -20.19
CA ALA A 62 -10.78 1.97 -18.83
C ALA A 62 -12.18 1.35 -18.77
N THR A 63 -12.46 0.66 -17.65
CA THR A 63 -13.81 0.32 -17.20
C THR A 63 -14.06 0.96 -15.84
N MET A 64 -15.25 1.47 -15.63
CA MET A 64 -15.64 2.16 -14.40
C MET A 64 -17.04 1.69 -13.97
N GLU A 65 -17.15 1.17 -12.75
CA GLU A 65 -18.43 0.71 -12.20
C GLU A 65 -19.13 1.85 -11.47
N PHE A 66 -20.40 2.06 -11.84
CA PHE A 66 -21.25 3.10 -11.26
C PHE A 66 -22.47 2.50 -10.58
N LYS A 67 -22.86 3.10 -9.47
CA LYS A 67 -24.13 2.85 -8.79
C LYS A 67 -24.78 4.18 -8.41
N ASN A 68 -26.01 4.37 -8.86
CA ASN A 68 -26.75 5.62 -8.61
C ASN A 68 -25.96 6.89 -8.97
N GLY A 69 -25.26 6.87 -10.12
CA GLY A 69 -24.50 7.99 -10.67
C GLY A 69 -23.15 8.25 -10.03
N LYS A 70 -22.71 7.45 -9.09
CA LYS A 70 -21.38 7.55 -8.43
C LYS A 70 -20.54 6.32 -8.72
N LEU A 71 -19.21 6.50 -8.76
CA LEU A 71 -18.29 5.36 -8.78
C LEU A 71 -18.56 4.47 -7.56
N ASP A 72 -18.84 3.19 -7.79
CA ASP A 72 -19.13 2.21 -6.74
C ASP A 72 -18.81 0.83 -7.29
N GLY A 73 -17.70 0.28 -6.86
CA GLY A 73 -17.07 -0.89 -7.43
C GLY A 73 -15.66 -0.60 -7.94
N LYS A 74 -15.26 -1.25 -9.04
CA LYS A 74 -13.89 -1.15 -9.55
C LYS A 74 -13.78 -0.16 -10.72
N THR A 75 -12.66 0.56 -10.74
CA THR A 75 -12.13 1.24 -11.92
C THR A 75 -10.86 0.51 -12.35
N LEU A 76 -10.84 0.00 -13.57
CA LEU A 76 -9.70 -0.68 -14.17
C LEU A 76 -9.17 0.15 -15.32
N VAL A 77 -7.88 0.39 -15.37
CA VAL A 77 -7.23 1.16 -16.43
C VAL A 77 -6.19 0.30 -17.14
N TYR A 78 -6.18 0.39 -18.47
CA TYR A 78 -5.31 -0.39 -19.35
C TYR A 78 -4.50 0.54 -20.24
N ASN A 79 -3.30 0.12 -20.62
CA ASN A 79 -2.53 0.80 -21.67
C ASN A 79 -2.96 0.37 -23.08
N GLU A 80 -2.44 1.03 -24.11
CA GLU A 80 -2.75 0.71 -25.51
C GLU A 80 -2.35 -0.72 -25.97
N THR A 81 -1.50 -1.41 -25.20
CA THR A 81 -1.19 -2.83 -25.46
C THR A 81 -2.19 -3.78 -24.80
N GLY A 82 -3.18 -3.26 -24.06
CA GLY A 82 -4.21 -4.03 -23.35
C GLY A 82 -3.76 -4.56 -21.97
N LYS A 83 -2.59 -4.13 -21.48
CA LYS A 83 -2.14 -4.50 -20.14
C LYS A 83 -2.73 -3.55 -19.12
N MET A 84 -3.17 -4.10 -17.97
CA MET A 84 -3.65 -3.32 -16.83
C MET A 84 -2.52 -2.49 -16.23
N ILE A 85 -2.78 -1.22 -15.97
CA ILE A 85 -1.86 -0.28 -15.31
C ILE A 85 -2.34 0.16 -13.94
N SER A 86 -3.67 0.16 -13.70
CA SER A 86 -4.21 0.37 -12.35
C SER A 86 -5.54 -0.32 -12.14
N GLU A 87 -5.81 -0.65 -10.89
CA GLU A 87 -7.10 -1.10 -10.34
C GLU A 87 -7.40 -0.28 -9.09
N GLU A 88 -8.54 0.36 -9.04
CA GLU A 88 -8.98 1.20 -7.93
C GLU A 88 -10.35 0.74 -7.44
N SER A 89 -10.57 0.76 -6.12
CA SER A 89 -11.84 0.38 -5.50
C SER A 89 -12.56 1.61 -4.97
N TYR A 90 -13.83 1.77 -5.34
CA TYR A 90 -14.65 2.91 -4.96
C TYR A 90 -15.91 2.47 -4.21
N VAL A 91 -16.34 3.30 -3.25
CA VAL A 91 -17.64 3.21 -2.58
C VAL A 91 -18.26 4.60 -2.55
N ASN A 92 -19.45 4.75 -3.13
CA ASN A 92 -20.18 6.03 -3.19
C ASN A 92 -19.35 7.21 -3.73
N GLY A 93 -18.47 6.98 -4.69
CA GLY A 93 -17.62 8.00 -5.32
C GLY A 93 -16.30 8.30 -4.60
N ALA A 94 -16.01 7.62 -3.48
CA ALA A 94 -14.77 7.76 -2.76
C ALA A 94 -13.90 6.50 -2.94
N LEU A 95 -12.57 6.67 -3.05
CA LEU A 95 -11.63 5.55 -2.94
C LEU A 95 -11.79 4.88 -1.57
N ASP A 96 -12.19 3.62 -1.56
CA ASP A 96 -12.42 2.84 -0.34
C ASP A 96 -12.12 1.37 -0.63
N GLY A 97 -11.06 0.85 -0.05
CA GLY A 97 -10.54 -0.48 -0.30
C GLY A 97 -9.10 -0.47 -0.81
N VAL A 98 -8.70 -1.55 -1.44
CA VAL A 98 -7.35 -1.71 -1.98
C VAL A 98 -7.29 -1.18 -3.41
N SER A 99 -6.31 -0.33 -3.68
CA SER A 99 -5.92 0.14 -5.02
C SER A 99 -4.56 -0.44 -5.39
N LYS A 100 -4.39 -0.77 -6.67
CA LYS A 100 -3.15 -1.38 -7.19
C LYS A 100 -2.65 -0.62 -8.41
N SER A 101 -1.33 -0.50 -8.54
CA SER A 101 -0.66 -0.20 -9.80
C SER A 101 0.15 -1.41 -10.27
N PHE A 102 0.46 -1.44 -11.57
CA PHE A 102 1.10 -2.60 -12.19
C PHE A 102 2.29 -2.19 -13.04
N TYR A 103 3.34 -2.98 -12.97
CA TYR A 103 4.47 -2.92 -13.89
C TYR A 103 4.07 -3.26 -15.32
N ALA A 104 4.90 -2.89 -16.30
CA ALA A 104 4.71 -3.22 -17.69
C ALA A 104 4.66 -4.75 -17.98
N ASN A 105 5.24 -5.58 -17.12
CA ASN A 105 5.15 -7.04 -17.19
C ASN A 105 3.82 -7.61 -16.66
N GLY A 106 2.98 -6.76 -16.01
CA GLY A 106 1.68 -7.13 -15.45
C GLY A 106 1.72 -7.56 -13.98
N SER A 107 2.89 -7.60 -13.33
CA SER A 107 2.97 -7.81 -11.88
C SER A 107 2.54 -6.55 -11.13
N VAL A 108 2.02 -6.72 -9.92
CA VAL A 108 1.69 -5.60 -9.03
C VAL A 108 2.97 -4.83 -8.68
N GLU A 109 2.91 -3.49 -8.76
CA GLU A 109 3.96 -2.57 -8.34
C GLU A 109 3.66 -2.00 -6.96
N PHE A 110 2.48 -1.41 -6.80
CA PHE A 110 2.00 -0.90 -5.51
C PHE A 110 0.64 -1.49 -5.16
N GLU A 111 0.45 -1.72 -3.88
CA GLU A 111 -0.83 -2.02 -3.27
C GLU A 111 -1.04 -1.07 -2.10
N THR A 112 -2.08 -0.23 -2.17
CA THR A 112 -2.35 0.82 -1.20
C THR A 112 -3.78 0.69 -0.70
N THR A 113 -3.97 0.74 0.62
CA THR A 113 -5.31 0.72 1.23
C THR A 113 -5.82 2.14 1.45
N PHE A 114 -7.06 2.38 1.01
CA PHE A 114 -7.76 3.65 1.19
C PHE A 114 -9.03 3.47 2.01
N LYS A 115 -9.40 4.52 2.72
CA LYS A 115 -10.69 4.68 3.38
C LYS A 115 -11.19 6.09 3.13
N ASN A 116 -12.32 6.23 2.40
CA ASN A 116 -12.90 7.53 2.05
C ASN A 116 -11.87 8.52 1.47
N ASN A 117 -11.12 8.14 0.41
CA ASN A 117 -10.05 8.90 -0.25
C ASN A 117 -8.78 9.15 0.62
N VAL A 118 -8.68 8.56 1.78
CA VAL A 118 -7.56 8.72 2.70
C VAL A 118 -6.74 7.43 2.72
N LYS A 119 -5.42 7.51 2.56
CA LYS A 119 -4.55 6.35 2.80
C LYS A 119 -4.65 5.94 4.27
N GLU A 120 -5.15 4.73 4.50
CA GLU A 120 -5.39 4.17 5.84
C GLU A 120 -5.09 2.68 5.81
N GLY A 121 -3.98 2.27 6.40
CA GLY A 121 -3.52 0.89 6.36
C GLY A 121 -2.15 0.73 5.70
N VAL A 122 -1.81 -0.49 5.30
CA VAL A 122 -0.50 -0.81 4.76
C VAL A 122 -0.43 -0.50 3.27
N GLU A 123 0.62 0.24 2.87
CA GLU A 123 1.07 0.33 1.49
C GLU A 123 2.22 -0.66 1.30
N LYS A 124 2.16 -1.45 0.25
CA LYS A 124 3.21 -2.39 -0.16
C LYS A 124 3.76 -1.99 -1.52
N HIS A 125 5.07 -2.00 -1.64
CA HIS A 125 5.78 -1.92 -2.90
C HIS A 125 6.37 -3.30 -3.22
N TYR A 126 6.22 -3.71 -4.46
CA TYR A 126 6.71 -5.01 -4.94
C TYR A 126 7.78 -4.80 -6.02
N SER A 127 8.71 -5.71 -6.10
CA SER A 127 9.61 -5.81 -7.25
C SER A 127 8.87 -6.28 -8.52
N PRO A 128 9.46 -6.10 -9.72
CA PRO A 128 8.90 -6.66 -10.96
C PRO A 128 8.73 -8.19 -10.95
N SER A 129 9.42 -8.90 -10.05
CA SER A 129 9.25 -10.35 -9.83
C SER A 129 8.11 -10.70 -8.86
N GLY A 130 7.38 -9.70 -8.33
CA GLY A 130 6.24 -9.87 -7.41
C GLY A 130 6.64 -10.09 -5.95
N ARG A 131 7.89 -9.81 -5.56
CA ARG A 131 8.32 -9.89 -4.15
C ARG A 131 8.08 -8.56 -3.46
N VAL A 132 7.64 -8.59 -2.21
CA VAL A 132 7.52 -7.39 -1.39
C VAL A 132 8.92 -6.81 -1.13
N GLU A 133 9.13 -5.54 -1.45
CA GLU A 133 10.34 -4.77 -1.16
C GLU A 133 10.17 -3.87 0.05
N THR A 134 9.00 -3.23 0.19
CA THR A 134 8.69 -2.40 1.35
C THR A 134 7.25 -2.55 1.81
N GLU A 135 7.03 -2.36 3.10
CA GLU A 135 5.72 -2.20 3.72
C GLU A 135 5.76 -0.95 4.60
N VAL A 136 4.79 -0.06 4.43
CA VAL A 136 4.67 1.16 5.22
C VAL A 136 3.23 1.31 5.71
N LEU A 137 3.04 1.49 7.01
CA LEU A 137 1.73 1.77 7.59
C LEU A 137 1.41 3.26 7.46
N PHE A 138 0.25 3.56 6.86
CA PHE A 138 -0.30 4.91 6.75
C PHE A 138 -1.50 5.09 7.66
N LYS A 139 -1.61 6.28 8.22
CA LYS A 139 -2.77 6.78 8.94
C LYS A 139 -3.03 8.22 8.51
N ASN A 140 -4.24 8.50 8.02
CA ASN A 140 -4.60 9.83 7.51
C ASN A 140 -3.61 10.39 6.47
N ASN A 141 -3.24 9.60 5.45
CA ASN A 141 -2.25 9.92 4.41
C ASN A 141 -0.80 10.12 4.89
N ILE A 142 -0.50 9.93 6.16
CA ILE A 142 0.82 10.12 6.75
C ILE A 142 1.36 8.77 7.18
N ALA A 143 2.62 8.45 6.84
CA ALA A 143 3.28 7.26 7.34
C ALA A 143 3.34 7.32 8.89
N ASN A 144 2.79 6.30 9.55
CA ASN A 144 2.65 6.26 11.00
C ASN A 144 2.56 4.82 11.50
N GLY A 145 3.67 4.29 11.96
CA GLY A 145 3.82 2.91 12.41
C GLY A 145 5.13 2.30 11.95
N ILE A 146 5.23 0.98 11.95
CA ILE A 146 6.45 0.27 11.52
C ILE A 146 6.52 0.27 10.00
N ALA A 147 7.62 0.80 9.44
CA ALA A 147 8.04 0.61 8.07
C ALA A 147 9.05 -0.55 8.00
N LYS A 148 8.90 -1.40 7.00
CA LYS A 148 9.76 -2.57 6.76
C LYS A 148 10.35 -2.54 5.37
N GLN A 149 11.58 -2.99 5.24
CA GLN A 149 12.25 -3.21 3.96
C GLN A 149 12.78 -4.64 3.91
N TYR A 150 12.61 -5.28 2.77
CA TYR A 150 13.02 -6.66 2.51
C TYR A 150 14.12 -6.71 1.46
N ASN A 151 15.04 -7.65 1.59
CA ASN A 151 16.08 -7.88 0.61
C ASN A 151 15.54 -8.66 -0.63
N GLN A 152 16.42 -8.89 -1.61
CA GLN A 152 16.09 -9.61 -2.84
C GLN A 152 15.63 -11.07 -2.62
N GLU A 153 15.91 -11.65 -1.45
CA GLU A 153 15.45 -12.99 -1.06
C GLU A 153 14.10 -12.95 -0.34
N GLY A 154 13.52 -11.74 -0.11
CA GLY A 154 12.27 -11.54 0.63
C GLY A 154 12.44 -11.61 2.15
N LYS A 155 13.67 -11.55 2.66
CA LYS A 155 13.96 -11.52 4.09
C LYS A 155 13.97 -10.09 4.60
N LEU A 156 13.46 -9.87 5.81
CA LEU A 156 13.48 -8.57 6.46
C LEU A 156 14.91 -8.07 6.62
N GLU A 157 15.21 -6.90 6.07
CA GLU A 157 16.51 -6.24 6.16
C GLU A 157 16.49 -5.06 7.12
N TYR A 158 15.42 -4.27 7.09
CA TYR A 158 15.22 -3.10 7.97
C TYR A 158 13.81 -3.07 8.53
N GLU A 159 13.69 -2.63 9.76
CA GLU A 159 12.45 -2.13 10.34
C GLU A 159 12.70 -0.82 11.08
N THR A 160 11.79 0.12 10.94
CA THR A 160 11.91 1.45 11.52
C THR A 160 10.55 1.95 11.99
N MET A 161 10.48 2.52 13.18
CA MET A 161 9.28 3.21 13.63
C MET A 161 9.19 4.58 12.98
N ILE A 162 8.04 4.85 12.37
CA ILE A 162 7.69 6.15 11.79
C ILE A 162 6.56 6.75 12.61
N VAL A 163 6.69 8.01 13.00
CA VAL A 163 5.64 8.78 13.67
C VAL A 163 5.47 10.10 12.92
N ASN A 164 4.25 10.34 12.41
CA ASN A 164 3.94 11.54 11.63
C ASN A 164 4.93 11.79 10.47
N GLY A 165 5.29 10.74 9.74
CA GLY A 165 6.17 10.79 8.57
C GLY A 165 7.67 10.91 8.88
N LYS A 166 8.07 10.86 10.15
CA LYS A 166 9.48 10.93 10.58
C LYS A 166 9.90 9.67 11.30
N ARG A 167 11.17 9.29 11.15
CA ARG A 167 11.74 8.20 11.98
C ARG A 167 11.79 8.66 13.42
N GLU A 168 11.15 7.86 14.28
CA GLU A 168 11.03 8.17 15.72
C GLU A 168 11.04 6.86 16.51
N GLY A 169 12.01 6.69 17.39
CA GLY A 169 12.21 5.45 18.14
C GLY A 169 13.16 4.47 17.48
N LEU A 170 13.02 3.20 17.82
CA LEU A 170 13.99 2.15 17.47
C LEU A 170 13.93 1.78 15.98
N SER A 171 15.10 1.76 15.34
CA SER A 171 15.34 1.20 14.01
C SER A 171 16.30 0.03 14.13
N LYS A 172 16.02 -1.03 13.39
CA LYS A 172 16.82 -2.27 13.40
C LYS A 172 17.20 -2.67 11.98
N LYS A 173 18.41 -3.19 11.85
CA LYS A 173 18.91 -3.84 10.65
C LYS A 173 19.22 -5.31 10.95
N TYR A 174 18.97 -6.18 9.97
CA TYR A 174 19.14 -7.61 10.11
C TYR A 174 20.14 -8.17 9.10
N TYR A 175 20.82 -9.22 9.48
CA TYR A 175 21.58 -10.09 8.57
C TYR A 175 20.63 -10.86 7.63
N PRO A 176 21.12 -11.37 6.48
CA PRO A 176 20.33 -12.28 5.63
C PRO A 176 19.86 -13.55 6.34
N SER A 177 20.50 -13.94 7.44
CA SER A 177 20.07 -15.03 8.33
C SER A 177 18.85 -14.69 9.20
N GLY A 178 18.43 -13.40 9.22
CA GLY A 178 17.36 -12.89 10.08
C GLY A 178 17.80 -12.48 11.49
N LYS A 179 19.10 -12.66 11.83
CA LYS A 179 19.64 -12.21 13.09
C LYS A 179 19.87 -10.70 13.10
N LEU A 180 19.77 -10.07 14.26
CA LEU A 180 19.99 -8.65 14.43
C LEU A 180 21.43 -8.28 14.09
N LEU A 181 21.61 -7.34 13.15
CA LEU A 181 22.92 -6.78 12.80
C LEU A 181 23.19 -5.50 13.57
N SER A 182 22.20 -4.59 13.65
CA SER A 182 22.36 -3.34 14.40
C SER A 182 21.01 -2.76 14.81
N GLU A 183 21.06 -1.91 15.81
CA GLU A 183 19.91 -1.14 16.27
C GLU A 183 20.34 0.26 16.69
N VAL A 184 19.48 1.25 16.45
CA VAL A 184 19.70 2.64 16.85
C VAL A 184 18.35 3.33 17.05
N ASN A 185 18.26 4.26 17.98
CA ASN A 185 17.10 5.11 18.12
C ASN A 185 17.19 6.33 17.21
N PHE A 186 16.04 6.74 16.67
CA PHE A 186 15.87 7.98 15.95
C PHE A 186 14.98 8.95 16.73
N LYS A 187 15.27 10.23 16.58
CA LYS A 187 14.43 11.33 17.06
C LYS A 187 14.37 12.39 15.95
N ASN A 188 13.17 12.61 15.39
CA ASN A 188 12.97 13.53 14.27
C ASN A 188 13.97 13.28 13.12
N ASP A 189 14.07 12.04 12.63
CA ASP A 189 14.95 11.56 11.55
C ASP A 189 16.46 11.59 11.83
N LYS A 190 16.88 11.92 13.05
CA LYS A 190 18.29 11.94 13.48
C LYS A 190 18.56 10.82 14.44
N GLU A 191 19.72 10.19 14.34
CA GLU A 191 20.17 9.18 15.31
C GLU A 191 20.34 9.84 16.68
N GLU A 192 19.85 9.14 17.71
CA GLU A 192 19.89 9.62 19.10
C GLU A 192 20.16 8.44 20.04
N GLY A 193 21.14 8.57 20.92
CA GLY A 193 21.51 7.54 21.87
C GLY A 193 22.52 6.55 21.33
N MET A 194 22.60 5.38 21.92
CA MET A 194 23.60 4.36 21.59
C MET A 194 23.15 3.50 20.41
N MET A 195 23.86 3.55 19.28
CA MET A 195 23.80 2.52 18.27
C MET A 195 24.59 1.32 18.71
N LYS A 196 24.03 0.14 18.58
CA LYS A 196 24.71 -1.13 18.82
C LYS A 196 24.77 -1.95 17.56
N SER A 197 25.90 -2.57 17.29
CA SER A 197 26.08 -3.57 16.25
C SER A 197 26.45 -4.92 16.85
N TYR A 198 26.08 -5.99 16.16
CA TYR A 198 26.24 -7.35 16.63
C TYR A 198 26.88 -8.21 15.55
N TYR A 199 27.69 -9.13 15.92
CA TYR A 199 28.14 -10.24 15.08
C TYR A 199 26.96 -11.17 14.76
N GLU A 200 27.09 -11.96 13.72
CA GLU A 200 26.05 -12.94 13.37
C GLU A 200 25.85 -14.03 14.44
N SER A 201 26.83 -14.20 15.34
CA SER A 201 26.73 -14.99 16.58
C SER A 201 25.76 -14.38 17.61
N GLY A 202 25.35 -13.09 17.43
CA GLY A 202 24.54 -12.33 18.36
C GLY A 202 25.32 -11.59 19.45
N LYS A 203 26.65 -11.73 19.47
CA LYS A 203 27.52 -11.02 20.40
C LYS A 203 27.72 -9.57 19.98
N LEU A 204 27.86 -8.67 20.95
CA LEU A 204 28.11 -7.26 20.69
C LEU A 204 29.42 -7.06 19.94
N GLN A 205 29.35 -6.34 18.81
CA GLN A 205 30.49 -6.00 17.97
C GLN A 205 30.92 -4.54 18.20
N GLY A 206 29.98 -3.61 18.38
CA GLY A 206 30.31 -2.21 18.55
C GLY A 206 29.22 -1.39 19.22
N GLU A 207 29.66 -0.26 19.76
CA GLU A 207 28.80 0.77 20.35
C GLU A 207 29.22 2.13 19.83
N ILE A 208 28.27 2.90 19.28
CA ILE A 208 28.49 4.23 18.74
C ILE A 208 27.46 5.17 19.36
N PRO A 209 27.88 6.13 20.20
CA PRO A 209 26.95 7.10 20.78
C PRO A 209 26.63 8.21 19.79
N TYR A 210 25.34 8.45 19.55
CA TYR A 210 24.81 9.51 18.69
C TYR A 210 24.08 10.57 19.49
N LYS A 211 24.24 11.83 19.07
CA LYS A 211 23.44 12.97 19.56
C LYS A 211 23.08 13.85 18.37
N ASN A 212 21.79 14.03 18.11
CA ASN A 212 21.29 14.82 16.98
C ASN A 212 21.89 14.40 15.60
N GLY A 213 22.16 13.12 15.37
CA GLY A 213 22.71 12.57 14.12
C GLY A 213 24.25 12.67 14.01
N GLN A 214 24.93 13.09 15.07
CA GLN A 214 26.40 13.16 15.12
C GLN A 214 26.96 12.24 16.17
N VAL A 215 28.10 11.62 15.89
CA VAL A 215 28.81 10.79 16.87
C VAL A 215 29.33 11.69 18.00
N GLU A 216 28.93 11.39 19.23
CA GLU A 216 29.27 12.19 20.42
C GLU A 216 29.53 11.28 21.60
N GLY A 217 30.79 11.12 21.97
CA GLY A 217 31.24 10.27 23.07
C GLY A 217 32.23 9.20 22.67
N VAL A 218 32.32 8.10 23.41
CA VAL A 218 33.28 7.03 23.16
C VAL A 218 32.67 5.94 22.28
N VAL A 219 33.25 5.77 21.10
CA VAL A 219 32.98 4.64 20.20
C VAL A 219 33.82 3.45 20.67
N LYS A 220 33.22 2.26 20.69
CA LYS A 220 33.89 1.04 21.15
C LYS A 220 33.69 -0.09 20.14
N ALA A 221 34.71 -0.90 19.94
CA ALA A 221 34.63 -2.13 19.19
C ALA A 221 35.10 -3.32 20.03
N TYR A 222 34.43 -4.45 19.85
CA TYR A 222 34.66 -5.67 20.60
C TYR A 222 34.92 -6.86 19.64
N ASP A 223 35.73 -7.81 20.07
CA ASP A 223 35.87 -9.09 19.37
C ASP A 223 34.70 -10.06 19.71
N GLU A 224 34.66 -11.20 19.05
CA GLU A 224 33.62 -12.21 19.31
C GLU A 224 33.71 -12.86 20.70
N ASN A 225 34.78 -12.64 21.46
CA ASN A 225 34.88 -13.05 22.87
C ASN A 225 34.38 -11.98 23.85
N GLY A 226 33.96 -10.80 23.32
CA GLY A 226 33.51 -9.67 24.11
C GLY A 226 34.66 -8.81 24.67
N LYS A 227 35.91 -9.04 24.21
CA LYS A 227 37.04 -8.23 24.60
C LYS A 227 37.07 -6.93 23.81
N LEU A 228 37.21 -5.80 24.49
CA LEU A 228 37.42 -4.50 23.86
C LEU A 228 38.72 -4.51 23.04
N ILE A 229 38.62 -4.26 21.73
CA ILE A 229 39.75 -4.23 20.81
C ILE A 229 40.10 -2.81 20.36
N GLU A 230 39.12 -1.88 20.38
CA GLU A 230 39.36 -0.51 19.97
C GLU A 230 38.40 0.42 20.65
N GLN A 231 38.87 1.64 20.96
CA GLN A 231 37.97 2.76 21.36
C GLN A 231 38.55 4.09 20.89
N ALA A 232 37.68 5.02 20.56
CA ALA A 232 38.00 6.39 20.19
C ALA A 232 36.98 7.35 20.71
N THR A 233 37.39 8.57 21.04
CA THR A 233 36.45 9.62 21.54
C THR A 233 36.10 10.56 20.41
N PHE A 234 34.82 10.86 20.28
CA PHE A 234 34.28 11.77 19.26
C PHE A 234 33.56 12.95 19.91
N LYS A 235 33.69 14.11 19.31
CA LYS A 235 32.94 15.32 19.64
C LYS A 235 32.45 15.99 18.37
N ASN A 236 31.13 16.22 18.28
CA ASN A 236 30.50 16.77 17.07
C ASN A 236 30.89 16.02 15.77
N GLY A 237 30.94 14.71 15.80
CA GLY A 237 31.30 13.83 14.67
C GLY A 237 32.78 13.78 14.32
N LYS A 238 33.67 14.43 15.07
CA LYS A 238 35.13 14.44 14.85
C LYS A 238 35.83 13.71 15.99
N GLU A 239 36.79 12.86 15.63
CA GLU A 239 37.65 12.21 16.61
C GLU A 239 38.48 13.27 17.37
N VAL A 240 38.54 13.13 18.67
CA VAL A 240 39.35 13.96 19.56
C VAL A 240 40.38 13.07 20.27
N LYS A 241 41.61 13.58 20.33
CA LYS A 241 42.72 12.88 21.00
C LYS A 241 42.68 13.16 22.49
#